data_49110f9d2ffef5660948aeb5cc7204ac
#
_entry.id   49110f9d2ffef5660948aeb5cc7204ac
#
_cell.length_a   1.000
_cell.length_b   1.000
_cell.length_c   1.000
_cell.angle_alpha   90.00
_cell.angle_beta   90.00
_cell.angle_gamma   90.00
#
_symmetry.space_group_name_H-M   'P 1'
#
loop_
_entity.id
_entity.type
_entity.pdbx_description
1 polymer ?
#
loop_
_entity_poly.entity_id
_entity_poly.type
_entity_poly.pdbx_seq_one_letter_code
_entity_poly.pdbx_strand_id
1 'polypeptide(L)'
;MYVPAAFRVLVFLALGAWLWATLRSRKHWRLPLAFIVLAGAMGPGIVVNSGFKDNWQRARPYQVQEFGGTQQFTRAAVVTDQCNSNCSFVSGHVACGFFLASLMLIDRRRRVIWGAVGVASGLTIGFARIADGAHWLSDVLWAAPITLLTSWLVWKLLIHIYRPSSTSDVTSDMPPA
;
A
#
# COMPACT_ATOMS: atom_id res chain seq x y z
N MET A 1 -9.85 -9.75 12.25
CA MET A 1 -9.22 -8.59 12.92
C MET A 1 -7.69 -8.55 12.88
N TYR A 2 -7.02 -9.59 12.40
CA TYR A 2 -5.55 -9.76 12.46
C TYR A 2 -4.78 -9.30 11.21
N VAL A 3 -5.45 -8.94 10.10
CA VAL A 3 -4.79 -8.62 8.81
C VAL A 3 -3.74 -7.50 8.92
N PRO A 4 -4.03 -6.33 9.53
CA PRO A 4 -3.00 -5.29 9.63
C PRO A 4 -1.87 -5.63 10.59
N ALA A 5 -2.12 -6.47 11.59
CA ALA A 5 -1.08 -6.94 12.51
C ALA A 5 -0.12 -7.91 11.79
N ALA A 6 -0.67 -8.91 11.09
CA ALA A 6 0.11 -9.83 10.27
C ALA A 6 0.89 -9.07 9.17
N PHE A 7 0.27 -8.11 8.52
CA PHE A 7 0.92 -7.28 7.51
C PHE A 7 2.09 -6.47 8.10
N ARG A 8 1.92 -5.85 9.27
CA ARG A 8 3.02 -5.15 9.97
C ARG A 8 4.17 -6.08 10.28
N VAL A 9 3.89 -7.29 10.79
CA VAL A 9 4.94 -8.30 11.04
C VAL A 9 5.70 -8.62 9.75
N LEU A 10 5.03 -8.83 8.62
CA LEU A 10 5.67 -9.06 7.33
C LEU A 10 6.57 -7.89 6.90
N VAL A 11 6.13 -6.65 7.08
CA VAL A 11 6.94 -5.46 6.78
C VAL A 11 8.17 -5.38 7.69
N PHE A 12 8.06 -5.68 8.98
CA PHE A 12 9.20 -5.72 9.89
C PHE A 12 10.18 -6.86 9.57
N LEU A 13 9.69 -8.04 9.19
CA LEU A 13 10.55 -9.13 8.71
C LEU A 13 11.27 -8.74 7.43
N ALA A 14 10.59 -8.07 6.49
CA ALA A 14 11.21 -7.54 5.28
C ALA A 14 12.27 -6.48 5.59
N LEU A 15 12.04 -5.62 6.59
CA LEU A 15 13.04 -4.63 7.07
C LEU A 15 14.27 -5.33 7.64
N GLY A 16 14.11 -6.33 8.50
CA GLY A 16 15.22 -7.14 9.03
C GLY A 16 16.01 -7.82 7.92
N ALA A 17 15.31 -8.41 6.94
CA ALA A 17 15.92 -9.02 5.77
C ALA A 17 16.66 -8.00 4.89
N TRP A 18 16.12 -6.80 4.73
CA TRP A 18 16.77 -5.71 3.99
C TRP A 18 18.06 -5.23 4.67
N LEU A 19 18.03 -5.05 6.00
CA LEU A 19 19.21 -4.70 6.80
C LEU A 19 20.28 -5.80 6.66
N TRP A 20 19.90 -7.06 6.83
CA TRP A 20 20.80 -8.20 6.66
C TRP A 20 21.41 -8.24 5.25
N ALA A 21 20.60 -8.09 4.19
CA ALA A 21 21.06 -8.06 2.81
C ALA A 21 22.03 -6.88 2.54
N THR A 22 21.82 -5.77 3.24
CA THR A 22 22.69 -4.59 3.17
C THR A 22 24.02 -4.85 3.84
N LEU A 23 24.02 -5.38 5.06
CA LEU A 23 25.23 -5.73 5.81
C LEU A 23 26.06 -6.83 5.11
N ARG A 24 25.39 -7.80 4.50
CA ARG A 24 26.02 -8.91 3.77
C ARG A 24 26.31 -8.63 2.30
N SER A 25 26.17 -7.36 1.86
CA SER A 25 26.41 -6.93 0.46
C SER A 25 25.63 -7.71 -0.61
N ARG A 26 24.45 -8.23 -0.26
CA ARG A 26 23.56 -8.99 -1.17
C ARG A 26 22.76 -8.02 -2.06
N LYS A 27 23.42 -7.39 -3.04
CA LYS A 27 22.88 -6.30 -3.89
C LYS A 27 21.53 -6.62 -4.54
N HIS A 28 21.33 -7.85 -5.01
CA HIS A 28 20.11 -8.26 -5.72
C HIS A 28 18.85 -8.30 -4.84
N TRP A 29 18.99 -8.44 -3.51
CA TRP A 29 17.87 -8.42 -2.57
C TRP A 29 17.50 -7.02 -2.06
N ARG A 30 18.41 -6.04 -2.18
CA ARG A 30 18.22 -4.71 -1.57
C ARG A 30 17.01 -3.98 -2.15
N LEU A 31 16.90 -3.91 -3.48
CA LEU A 31 15.81 -3.18 -4.13
C LEU A 31 14.43 -3.83 -3.89
N PRO A 32 14.24 -5.16 -4.07
CA PRO A 32 12.96 -5.81 -3.77
C PRO A 32 12.52 -5.64 -2.31
N LEU A 33 13.44 -5.83 -1.36
CA LEU A 33 13.14 -5.71 0.07
C LEU A 33 12.88 -4.26 0.47
N ALA A 34 13.65 -3.28 -0.02
CA ALA A 34 13.37 -1.87 0.17
C ALA A 34 11.98 -1.48 -0.35
N PHE A 35 11.58 -2.02 -1.51
CA PHE A 35 10.25 -1.79 -2.06
C PHE A 35 9.16 -2.34 -1.13
N ILE A 36 9.27 -3.58 -0.65
CA ILE A 36 8.27 -4.17 0.25
C ILE A 36 8.14 -3.33 1.53
N VAL A 37 9.27 -2.91 2.11
CA VAL A 37 9.28 -2.09 3.33
C VAL A 37 8.65 -0.72 3.08
N LEU A 38 9.14 0.02 2.09
CA LEU A 38 8.73 1.40 1.87
C LEU A 38 7.30 1.48 1.31
N ALA A 39 6.96 0.66 0.32
CA ALA A 39 5.61 0.68 -0.24
C ALA A 39 4.56 0.13 0.74
N GLY A 40 4.92 -0.88 1.56
CA GLY A 40 4.05 -1.40 2.62
C GLY A 40 3.82 -0.39 3.75
N ALA A 41 4.87 0.32 4.17
CA ALA A 41 4.75 1.37 5.18
C ALA A 41 4.00 2.61 4.65
N MET A 42 4.31 3.05 3.43
CA MET A 42 3.70 4.25 2.85
C MET A 42 2.24 4.02 2.46
N GLY A 43 1.92 2.98 1.69
CA GLY A 43 0.57 2.75 1.17
C GLY A 43 -0.43 2.41 2.28
N PRO A 44 -0.50 1.15 2.73
CA PRO A 44 -1.44 0.74 3.77
C PRO A 44 -1.18 1.42 5.13
N GLY A 45 0.07 1.78 5.43
CA GLY A 45 0.46 2.41 6.70
C GLY A 45 0.08 3.90 6.71
N ILE A 46 0.87 4.74 6.07
CA ILE A 46 0.78 6.20 6.20
C ILE A 46 -0.36 6.78 5.36
N VAL A 47 -0.38 6.53 4.05
CA VAL A 47 -1.34 7.17 3.14
C VAL A 47 -2.77 6.79 3.50
N VAL A 48 -3.04 5.49 3.71
CA VAL A 48 -4.39 5.02 4.01
C VAL A 48 -4.81 5.38 5.45
N ASN A 49 -3.99 5.13 6.46
CA ASN A 49 -4.41 5.37 7.84
C ASN A 49 -4.29 6.85 8.23
N SER A 50 -3.13 7.47 8.11
CA SER A 50 -2.95 8.87 8.54
C SER A 50 -3.43 9.86 7.49
N GLY A 51 -3.26 9.56 6.20
CA GLY A 51 -3.69 10.45 5.12
C GLY A 51 -5.20 10.49 4.96
N PHE A 52 -5.84 9.35 4.79
CA PHE A 52 -7.27 9.31 4.50
C PHE A 52 -8.15 9.18 5.75
N LYS A 53 -7.94 8.19 6.63
CA LYS A 53 -8.85 7.94 7.74
C LYS A 53 -8.98 9.10 8.71
N ASP A 54 -7.85 9.73 9.04
CA ASP A 54 -7.84 10.80 10.04
C ASP A 54 -8.37 12.13 9.47
N ASN A 55 -8.35 12.30 8.14
CA ASN A 55 -8.77 13.55 7.50
C ASN A 55 -10.15 13.48 6.84
N TRP A 56 -10.64 12.29 6.43
CA TRP A 56 -11.95 12.16 5.79
C TRP A 56 -13.10 12.04 6.77
N GLN A 57 -12.85 11.54 7.96
CA GLN A 57 -13.79 11.42 9.08
C GLN A 57 -15.17 10.80 8.72
N ARG A 58 -15.20 9.90 7.73
CA ARG A 58 -16.40 9.24 7.27
C ARG A 58 -16.89 8.20 8.27
N ALA A 59 -18.18 8.25 8.65
CA ALA A 59 -18.82 7.24 9.48
C ALA A 59 -18.82 5.85 8.82
N ARG A 60 -18.72 4.83 9.65
CA ARG A 60 -18.88 3.42 9.23
C ARG A 60 -20.34 3.05 9.09
N PRO A 61 -20.70 2.01 8.29
CA PRO A 61 -22.09 1.57 8.17
C PRO A 61 -22.81 1.39 9.51
N TYR A 62 -22.21 0.68 10.47
CA TYR A 62 -22.84 0.45 11.78
C TYR A 62 -23.02 1.71 12.65
N GLN A 63 -22.43 2.84 12.26
CA GLN A 63 -22.53 4.11 13.00
C GLN A 63 -23.63 5.03 12.47
N VAL A 64 -24.16 4.79 11.28
CA VAL A 64 -25.13 5.69 10.65
C VAL A 64 -26.56 5.35 11.05
N GLN A 65 -27.43 6.36 10.97
CA GLN A 65 -28.84 6.26 11.40
C GLN A 65 -29.62 5.16 10.66
N GLU A 66 -29.30 4.94 9.38
CA GLU A 66 -29.92 3.91 8.55
C GLU A 66 -29.71 2.47 9.06
N PHE A 67 -28.67 2.27 9.88
CA PHE A 67 -28.36 0.98 10.51
C PHE A 67 -28.39 1.03 12.05
N GLY A 68 -29.17 1.99 12.62
CA GLY A 68 -29.38 2.09 14.05
C GLY A 68 -28.30 2.86 14.85
N GLY A 69 -27.37 3.52 14.17
CA GLY A 69 -26.40 4.42 14.79
C GLY A 69 -26.92 5.85 14.94
N THR A 70 -26.02 6.80 15.19
CA THR A 70 -26.36 8.21 15.42
C THR A 70 -25.77 9.16 14.38
N GLN A 71 -24.85 8.70 13.57
CA GLN A 71 -24.14 9.51 12.57
C GLN A 71 -24.94 9.59 11.26
N GLN A 72 -24.58 10.55 10.41
CA GLN A 72 -25.18 10.68 9.09
C GLN A 72 -24.34 9.98 8.02
N PHE A 73 -25.02 9.39 7.03
CA PHE A 73 -24.36 8.84 5.86
C PHE A 73 -23.71 9.93 5.03
N THR A 74 -22.47 9.71 4.61
CA THR A 74 -21.74 10.59 3.68
C THR A 74 -21.18 9.81 2.50
N ARG A 75 -21.11 10.47 1.33
CA ARG A 75 -20.57 9.86 0.11
C ARG A 75 -19.06 9.63 0.23
N ALA A 76 -18.53 8.72 -0.59
CA ALA A 76 -17.07 8.54 -0.71
C ALA A 76 -16.40 9.84 -1.18
N ALA A 77 -15.14 10.04 -0.80
CA ALA A 77 -14.32 11.19 -1.15
C ALA A 77 -14.87 12.57 -0.70
N VAL A 78 -15.90 12.61 0.14
CA VAL A 78 -16.38 13.81 0.80
C VAL A 78 -15.80 13.86 2.21
N VAL A 79 -15.09 14.94 2.53
CA VAL A 79 -14.59 15.21 3.89
C VAL A 79 -15.78 15.58 4.77
N THR A 80 -15.84 15.03 5.98
CA THR A 80 -16.96 15.18 6.91
C THR A 80 -16.46 15.17 8.36
N ASP A 81 -17.35 15.37 9.30
CA ASP A 81 -17.11 15.35 10.75
C ASP A 81 -17.83 14.19 11.49
N GLN A 82 -18.31 13.20 10.73
CA GLN A 82 -19.16 12.12 11.24
C GLN A 82 -18.36 11.00 11.96
N CYS A 83 -17.06 11.16 12.15
CA CYS A 83 -16.22 10.18 12.83
C CYS A 83 -14.95 10.82 13.37
N ASN A 84 -14.66 10.62 14.67
CA ASN A 84 -13.51 11.25 15.35
C ASN A 84 -12.20 10.44 15.25
N SER A 85 -12.26 9.12 15.07
CA SER A 85 -11.06 8.26 15.02
C SER A 85 -11.33 6.94 14.33
N ASN A 86 -10.29 6.40 13.68
CA ASN A 86 -10.34 5.13 12.96
C ASN A 86 -11.54 5.02 12.01
N CYS A 87 -11.77 6.05 11.24
CA CYS A 87 -12.92 6.25 10.38
C CYS A 87 -12.97 5.29 9.18
N SER A 88 -14.07 5.33 8.39
CA SER A 88 -14.34 4.32 7.38
C SER A 88 -13.45 4.45 6.13
N PHE A 89 -13.29 5.66 5.60
CA PHE A 89 -12.64 5.90 4.31
C PHE A 89 -11.14 6.14 4.47
N VAL A 90 -10.29 5.35 3.89
CA VAL A 90 -10.39 4.13 3.08
C VAL A 90 -10.10 2.90 3.93
N SER A 91 -10.44 1.69 3.45
CA SER A 91 -10.20 0.49 4.23
C SER A 91 -8.74 0.06 4.28
N GLY A 92 -8.11 0.20 5.46
CA GLY A 92 -6.72 -0.23 5.67
C GLY A 92 -6.51 -1.75 5.63
N HIS A 93 -7.51 -2.54 6.04
CA HIS A 93 -7.45 -4.00 5.91
C HIS A 93 -7.40 -4.43 4.45
N VAL A 94 -8.24 -3.80 3.63
CA VAL A 94 -8.34 -4.07 2.19
C VAL A 94 -7.08 -3.60 1.47
N ALA A 95 -6.51 -2.46 1.86
CA ALA A 95 -5.24 -1.96 1.34
C ALA A 95 -4.10 -2.97 1.54
N CYS A 96 -4.02 -3.65 2.71
CA CYS A 96 -3.05 -4.71 2.93
C CYS A 96 -3.23 -5.87 1.96
N GLY A 97 -4.48 -6.25 1.63
CA GLY A 97 -4.76 -7.29 0.63
C GLY A 97 -4.34 -6.87 -0.78
N PHE A 98 -4.74 -5.68 -1.23
CA PHE A 98 -4.37 -5.17 -2.55
C PHE A 98 -2.87 -4.89 -2.68
N PHE A 99 -2.16 -4.65 -1.58
CA PHE A 99 -0.71 -4.49 -1.62
C PHE A 99 0.01 -5.68 -2.25
N LEU A 100 -0.52 -6.91 -2.13
CA LEU A 100 0.06 -8.10 -2.76
C LEU A 100 0.12 -7.96 -4.29
N ALA A 101 -0.82 -7.25 -4.91
CA ALA A 101 -0.79 -6.97 -6.35
C ALA A 101 0.43 -6.10 -6.73
N SER A 102 0.90 -5.22 -5.85
CA SER A 102 2.06 -4.38 -6.14
C SER A 102 3.37 -5.17 -6.30
N LEU A 103 3.42 -6.42 -5.80
CA LEU A 103 4.58 -7.31 -5.99
C LEU A 103 4.84 -7.64 -7.48
N MET A 104 3.85 -7.44 -8.37
CA MET A 104 4.05 -7.54 -9.83
C MET A 104 5.11 -6.55 -10.36
N LEU A 105 5.43 -5.49 -9.62
CA LEU A 105 6.45 -4.51 -9.99
C LEU A 105 7.87 -5.07 -9.83
N ILE A 106 8.08 -5.93 -8.83
CA ILE A 106 9.37 -6.55 -8.53
C ILE A 106 9.54 -7.94 -9.14
N ASP A 107 8.46 -8.72 -9.27
CA ASP A 107 8.47 -10.04 -9.91
C ASP A 107 7.66 -10.02 -11.22
N ARG A 108 8.30 -9.51 -12.26
CA ARG A 108 7.69 -9.40 -13.60
C ARG A 108 7.33 -10.74 -14.24
N ARG A 109 8.04 -11.83 -13.88
CA ARG A 109 7.76 -13.17 -14.42
C ARG A 109 6.40 -13.68 -13.95
N ARG A 110 6.03 -13.38 -12.71
CA ARG A 110 4.78 -13.81 -12.07
C ARG A 110 3.76 -12.67 -11.91
N ARG A 111 3.86 -11.62 -12.75
CA ARG A 111 3.02 -10.41 -12.61
C ARG A 111 1.51 -10.71 -12.57
N VAL A 112 1.04 -11.65 -13.41
CA VAL A 112 -0.37 -12.05 -13.47
C VAL A 112 -0.78 -12.74 -12.17
N ILE A 113 0.07 -13.62 -11.64
CA ILE A 113 -0.18 -14.31 -10.37
C ILE A 113 -0.28 -13.30 -9.22
N TRP A 114 0.68 -12.39 -9.10
CA TRP A 114 0.66 -11.37 -8.05
C TRP A 114 -0.53 -10.43 -8.18
N GLY A 115 -0.89 -10.04 -9.41
CA GLY A 115 -2.10 -9.27 -9.69
C GLY A 115 -3.36 -10.00 -9.22
N ALA A 116 -3.53 -11.26 -9.62
CA ALA A 116 -4.67 -12.09 -9.25
C ALA A 116 -4.75 -12.33 -7.72
N VAL A 117 -3.62 -12.66 -7.08
CA VAL A 117 -3.55 -12.87 -5.63
C VAL A 117 -3.92 -11.61 -4.87
N GLY A 118 -3.39 -10.45 -5.28
CA GLY A 118 -3.71 -9.18 -4.62
C GLY A 118 -5.16 -8.76 -4.80
N VAL A 119 -5.72 -8.92 -6.00
CA VAL A 119 -7.14 -8.64 -6.26
C VAL A 119 -8.02 -9.59 -5.46
N ALA A 120 -7.77 -10.89 -5.51
CA ALA A 120 -8.54 -11.89 -4.75
C ALA A 120 -8.47 -11.61 -3.24
N SER A 121 -7.28 -11.37 -2.69
CA SER A 121 -7.10 -11.04 -1.27
C SER A 121 -7.81 -9.75 -0.88
N GLY A 122 -7.65 -8.68 -1.67
CA GLY A 122 -8.31 -7.40 -1.41
C GLY A 122 -9.83 -7.50 -1.42
N LEU A 123 -10.40 -8.21 -2.42
CA LEU A 123 -11.85 -8.42 -2.52
C LEU A 123 -12.39 -9.33 -1.41
N THR A 124 -11.71 -10.41 -1.06
CA THR A 124 -12.12 -11.32 0.03
C THR A 124 -12.14 -10.58 1.37
N ILE A 125 -11.07 -9.84 1.68
CA ILE A 125 -11.02 -9.01 2.88
C ILE A 125 -12.09 -7.92 2.81
N GLY A 126 -12.28 -7.29 1.65
CA GLY A 126 -13.28 -6.25 1.41
C GLY A 126 -14.70 -6.76 1.68
N PHE A 127 -15.05 -7.93 1.15
CA PHE A 127 -16.33 -8.57 1.38
C PHE A 127 -16.58 -8.81 2.89
N ALA A 128 -15.59 -9.38 3.59
CA ALA A 128 -15.71 -9.59 5.02
C ALA A 128 -15.91 -8.27 5.79
N ARG A 129 -15.20 -7.18 5.38
CA ARG A 129 -15.35 -5.87 6.04
C ARG A 129 -16.69 -5.19 5.75
N ILE A 130 -17.29 -5.44 4.59
CA ILE A 130 -18.65 -4.98 4.27
C ILE A 130 -19.67 -5.78 5.08
N ALA A 131 -19.54 -7.10 5.14
CA ALA A 131 -20.42 -7.98 5.92
C ALA A 131 -20.41 -7.64 7.42
N ASP A 132 -19.25 -7.26 7.98
CA ASP A 132 -19.14 -6.74 9.36
C ASP A 132 -19.75 -5.34 9.57
N GLY A 133 -20.31 -4.70 8.55
CA GLY A 133 -20.77 -3.31 8.60
C GLY A 133 -19.66 -2.28 8.87
N ALA A 134 -18.40 -2.68 8.72
CA ALA A 134 -17.25 -1.85 9.10
C ALA A 134 -16.77 -0.91 8.00
N HIS A 135 -17.09 -1.19 6.74
CA HIS A 135 -16.70 -0.39 5.57
C HIS A 135 -17.79 -0.41 4.51
N TRP A 136 -17.87 0.69 3.76
CA TRP A 136 -18.69 0.80 2.57
C TRP A 136 -17.99 0.15 1.37
N LEU A 137 -18.76 -0.28 0.37
CA LEU A 137 -18.19 -0.80 -0.89
C LEU A 137 -17.20 0.19 -1.52
N SER A 138 -17.52 1.48 -1.47
CA SER A 138 -16.63 2.52 -1.98
C SER A 138 -15.28 2.59 -1.24
N ASP A 139 -15.23 2.33 0.08
CA ASP A 139 -13.99 2.32 0.85
C ASP A 139 -13.08 1.16 0.43
N VAL A 140 -13.71 0.04 0.02
CA VAL A 140 -13.03 -1.15 -0.52
C VAL A 140 -12.48 -0.85 -1.91
N LEU A 141 -13.30 -0.29 -2.79
CA LEU A 141 -12.91 0.01 -4.17
C LEU A 141 -11.80 1.06 -4.25
N TRP A 142 -11.86 2.12 -3.44
CA TRP A 142 -10.83 3.15 -3.39
C TRP A 142 -9.50 2.68 -2.78
N ALA A 143 -9.51 1.65 -1.95
CA ALA A 143 -8.30 1.10 -1.38
C ALA A 143 -7.33 0.54 -2.44
N ALA A 144 -7.84 -0.04 -3.53
CA ALA A 144 -7.03 -0.60 -4.61
C ALA A 144 -6.20 0.48 -5.35
N PRO A 145 -6.80 1.49 -6.00
CA PRO A 145 -6.04 2.48 -6.76
C PRO A 145 -5.09 3.30 -5.87
N ILE A 146 -5.49 3.64 -4.64
CA ILE A 146 -4.64 4.38 -3.71
C ILE A 146 -3.40 3.56 -3.36
N THR A 147 -3.57 2.28 -3.00
CA THR A 147 -2.44 1.41 -2.63
C THR A 147 -1.52 1.14 -3.82
N LEU A 148 -2.09 0.86 -5.00
CA LEU A 148 -1.30 0.57 -6.20
C LEU A 148 -0.56 1.81 -6.72
N LEU A 149 -1.20 2.98 -6.71
CA LEU A 149 -0.55 4.24 -7.10
C LEU A 149 0.60 4.58 -6.15
N THR A 150 0.39 4.48 -4.84
CA THR A 150 1.45 4.71 -3.84
C THR A 150 2.61 3.75 -4.05
N SER A 151 2.33 2.46 -4.25
CA SER A 151 3.35 1.45 -4.51
C SER A 151 4.11 1.73 -5.81
N TRP A 152 3.43 2.16 -6.86
CA TRP A 152 4.05 2.53 -8.13
C TRP A 152 4.97 3.76 -7.99
N LEU A 153 4.55 4.78 -7.25
CA LEU A 153 5.38 5.96 -6.99
C LEU A 153 6.64 5.59 -6.20
N VAL A 154 6.50 4.77 -5.15
CA VAL A 154 7.64 4.25 -4.38
C VAL A 154 8.59 3.45 -5.27
N TRP A 155 8.04 2.60 -6.16
CA TRP A 155 8.84 1.84 -7.11
C TRP A 155 9.63 2.73 -8.07
N LYS A 156 8.99 3.76 -8.62
CA LYS A 156 9.66 4.75 -9.49
C LYS A 156 10.80 5.47 -8.76
N LEU A 157 10.56 5.90 -7.54
CA LEU A 157 11.58 6.55 -6.71
C LEU A 157 12.76 5.61 -6.45
N LEU A 158 12.50 4.37 -6.04
CA LEU A 158 13.55 3.40 -5.76
C LEU A 158 14.38 3.07 -7.00
N ILE A 159 13.77 2.87 -8.16
CA ILE A 159 14.52 2.65 -9.40
C ILE A 159 15.44 3.84 -9.69
N HIS A 160 14.97 5.07 -9.47
CA HIS A 160 15.78 6.26 -9.68
C HIS A 160 17.00 6.30 -8.74
N ILE A 161 16.81 5.98 -7.47
CA ILE A 161 17.88 5.96 -6.44
C ILE A 161 18.88 4.82 -6.69
N TYR A 162 18.39 3.64 -7.11
CA TYR A 162 19.24 2.45 -7.32
C TYR A 162 19.80 2.33 -8.73
N ARG A 163 19.49 3.25 -9.66
CA ARG A 163 20.19 3.32 -10.95
C ARG A 163 21.65 3.66 -10.70
N PRO A 164 22.61 2.86 -11.25
CA PRO A 164 23.98 3.34 -11.31
C PRO A 164 23.97 4.61 -12.18
N SER A 165 24.62 5.68 -11.71
CA SER A 165 24.95 6.84 -12.53
C SER A 165 25.68 6.30 -13.78
N SER A 166 25.02 6.35 -14.94
CA SER A 166 25.68 6.05 -16.21
C SER A 166 26.76 7.09 -16.40
N THR A 167 28.00 6.64 -16.29
CA THR A 167 29.24 7.34 -16.54
C THR A 167 29.15 8.31 -17.72
N SER A 168 29.26 9.58 -17.41
CA SER A 168 29.67 10.66 -18.32
C SER A 168 31.20 10.72 -18.50
N ASP A 169 31.92 9.58 -18.42
CA ASP A 169 33.40 9.54 -18.48
C ASP A 169 33.94 8.60 -19.56
N VAL A 170 33.31 8.56 -20.75
CA VAL A 170 33.91 7.81 -21.88
C VAL A 170 34.35 8.72 -23.05
N THR A 171 34.40 10.03 -22.87
CA THR A 171 34.78 10.93 -23.96
C THR A 171 36.09 11.68 -23.77
N SER A 172 36.91 11.36 -22.73
CA SER A 172 38.21 12.04 -22.53
C SER A 172 39.45 11.26 -22.98
N ASP A 173 39.34 10.02 -23.42
CA ASP A 173 40.50 9.19 -23.79
C ASP A 173 40.53 8.79 -25.29
N MET A 174 40.15 9.72 -26.18
CA MET A 174 40.60 9.56 -27.58
C MET A 174 41.88 10.34 -27.79
N PRO A 175 43.02 9.67 -28.14
CA PRO A 175 44.23 10.35 -28.55
C PRO A 175 43.97 11.15 -29.84
N PRO A 176 44.59 12.34 -30.00
CA PRO A 176 44.45 13.15 -31.17
C PRO A 176 45.06 12.39 -32.39
N ALA A 177 44.37 12.47 -33.53
CA ALA A 177 44.80 11.90 -34.79
C ALA A 177 46.08 12.56 -35.37
#